data_85d775136c094bfb85977923ea4873a7
#
_entry.id   85d775136c094bfb85977923ea4873a7
#
_cell.length_a   1.000
_cell.length_b   1.000
_cell.length_c   1.000
_cell.angle_alpha   90.00
_cell.angle_beta   90.00
_cell.angle_gamma   90.00
#
_symmetry.space_group_name_H-M   'P 1'
#
loop_
_entity.id
_entity.type
_entity.pdbx_description
1 polymer ?
#
loop_
_entity_poly.entity_id
_entity_poly.type
_entity_poly.pdbx_seq_one_letter_code
_entity_poly.pdbx_strand_id
1 'polypeptide(L)'
;MITSEAIAGVPVPADALEKAKLELLDQRGFETMERWSEMLADLDRTDEEVIDRLERVIRRQEYIRERFAPKAEARFLERKNELDQVVYSLLRLANNFLARELYLQIESGESNFADLAKRYAEGPERNTNGIVGPVSLTQAHPALVEKLRVAQPGVLLEPFRIADWWLVVRLERYSPATFTPEVSDRMCREMFDAWIAEETATTLSRLEGEFSDFSIS
;
A
#
# COMPACT_ATOMS: atom_id res chain seq x y z
N MET A 1 -7.96 24.25 -1.63
CA MET A 1 -7.67 25.33 -2.60
C MET A 1 -7.01 24.74 -3.85
N ILE A 2 -5.77 24.25 -3.82
CA ILE A 2 -5.05 23.72 -4.99
C ILE A 2 -5.84 22.62 -5.73
N THR A 3 -6.36 21.63 -5.02
CA THR A 3 -7.16 20.55 -5.61
C THR A 3 -8.43 21.08 -6.28
N SER A 4 -9.12 22.04 -5.67
CA SER A 4 -10.36 22.61 -6.20
C SER A 4 -10.12 23.40 -7.48
N GLU A 5 -9.02 24.15 -7.55
CA GLU A 5 -8.62 24.88 -8.75
C GLU A 5 -8.23 23.94 -9.91
N ALA A 6 -7.45 22.90 -9.60
CA ALA A 6 -7.01 21.94 -10.60
C ALA A 6 -8.15 21.15 -11.26
N ILE A 7 -9.21 20.85 -10.52
CA ILE A 7 -10.36 20.08 -11.02
C ILE A 7 -11.54 20.92 -11.51
N ALA A 8 -11.52 22.24 -11.33
CA ALA A 8 -12.65 23.11 -11.62
C ALA A 8 -13.16 23.03 -13.08
N GLY A 9 -12.24 22.83 -14.02
CA GLY A 9 -12.54 22.72 -15.45
C GLY A 9 -12.82 21.30 -15.96
N VAL A 10 -12.75 20.28 -15.09
CA VAL A 10 -12.95 18.89 -15.51
C VAL A 10 -14.43 18.60 -15.69
N PRO A 11 -14.87 18.11 -16.86
CA PRO A 11 -16.28 17.79 -17.07
C PRO A 11 -16.73 16.60 -16.20
N VAL A 12 -17.98 16.65 -15.76
CA VAL A 12 -18.62 15.53 -15.06
C VAL A 12 -19.48 14.77 -16.07
N PRO A 13 -19.16 13.52 -16.41
CA PRO A 13 -20.03 12.71 -17.26
C PRO A 13 -21.40 12.48 -16.59
N ALA A 14 -22.47 12.67 -17.33
CA ALA A 14 -23.82 12.57 -16.78
C ALA A 14 -24.12 11.15 -16.26
N ASP A 15 -23.64 10.13 -16.94
CA ASP A 15 -23.75 8.74 -16.53
C ASP A 15 -22.97 8.43 -15.24
N ALA A 16 -21.81 9.05 -15.05
CA ALA A 16 -21.01 8.88 -13.84
C ALA A 16 -21.71 9.51 -12.60
N LEU A 17 -22.37 10.64 -12.78
CA LEU A 17 -23.14 11.28 -11.70
C LEU A 17 -24.34 10.42 -11.30
N GLU A 18 -25.12 9.93 -12.28
CA GLU A 18 -26.26 9.07 -11.99
C GLU A 18 -25.83 7.77 -11.31
N LYS A 19 -24.75 7.15 -11.78
CA LYS A 19 -24.19 5.97 -11.14
C LYS A 19 -23.76 6.24 -9.69
N ALA A 20 -23.06 7.35 -9.45
CA ALA A 20 -22.61 7.72 -8.11
C ALA A 20 -23.78 7.99 -7.14
N LYS A 21 -24.89 8.57 -7.64
CA LYS A 21 -26.13 8.73 -6.85
C LYS A 21 -26.72 7.38 -6.45
N LEU A 22 -26.84 6.45 -7.41
CA LEU A 22 -27.39 5.13 -7.13
C LEU A 22 -26.52 4.34 -6.15
N GLU A 23 -25.21 4.38 -6.31
CA GLU A 23 -24.26 3.76 -5.39
C GLU A 23 -24.35 4.34 -3.98
N LEU A 24 -24.53 5.67 -3.87
CA LEU A 24 -24.69 6.33 -2.58
C LEU A 24 -25.98 5.91 -1.87
N LEU A 25 -27.11 5.80 -2.61
CA LEU A 25 -28.38 5.31 -2.09
C LEU A 25 -28.25 3.88 -1.56
N ASP A 26 -27.66 2.99 -2.36
CA ASP A 26 -27.44 1.58 -2.00
C ASP A 26 -26.56 1.44 -0.74
N GLN A 27 -25.44 2.14 -0.70
CA GLN A 27 -24.53 2.15 0.46
C GLN A 27 -25.18 2.65 1.74
N ARG A 28 -26.18 3.52 1.64
CA ARG A 28 -26.91 4.09 2.76
C ARG A 28 -28.22 3.37 3.08
N GLY A 29 -28.59 2.36 2.29
CA GLY A 29 -29.80 1.56 2.47
C GLY A 29 -31.09 2.30 2.13
N PHE A 30 -31.02 3.27 1.21
CA PHE A 30 -32.21 3.96 0.70
C PHE A 30 -32.69 3.32 -0.59
N GLU A 31 -33.98 3.01 -0.63
CA GLU A 31 -34.61 2.39 -1.81
C GLU A 31 -34.99 3.42 -2.89
N THR A 32 -35.26 4.67 -2.49
CA THR A 32 -35.73 5.74 -3.39
C THR A 32 -35.09 7.09 -3.08
N MET A 33 -35.08 7.97 -4.09
CA MET A 33 -34.58 9.34 -3.93
C MET A 33 -35.46 10.18 -3.03
N GLU A 34 -36.76 9.91 -3.00
CA GLU A 34 -37.71 10.65 -2.14
C GLU A 34 -37.37 10.44 -0.66
N ARG A 35 -37.14 9.18 -0.24
CA ARG A 35 -36.70 8.87 1.13
C ARG A 35 -35.36 9.48 1.49
N TRP A 36 -34.48 9.54 0.51
CA TRP A 36 -33.20 10.22 0.68
C TRP A 36 -33.35 11.70 0.90
N SER A 37 -34.18 12.40 0.08
CA SER A 37 -34.43 13.83 0.21
C SER A 37 -35.13 14.18 1.53
N GLU A 38 -36.06 13.36 2.02
CA GLU A 38 -36.68 13.49 3.33
C GLU A 38 -35.62 13.43 4.45
N MET A 39 -34.73 12.48 4.41
CA MET A 39 -33.63 12.34 5.39
C MET A 39 -32.67 13.53 5.35
N LEU A 40 -32.36 14.06 4.17
CA LEU A 40 -31.51 15.23 4.04
C LEU A 40 -32.17 16.48 4.64
N ALA A 41 -33.47 16.64 4.41
CA ALA A 41 -34.22 17.73 5.00
C ALA A 41 -34.25 17.69 6.55
N ASP A 42 -34.35 16.48 7.13
CA ASP A 42 -34.27 16.28 8.58
C ASP A 42 -32.87 16.65 9.14
N LEU A 43 -31.82 16.58 8.32
CA LEU A 43 -30.45 16.95 8.67
C LEU A 43 -30.06 18.39 8.29
N ASP A 44 -31.04 19.19 7.84
CA ASP A 44 -30.83 20.57 7.33
C ASP A 44 -29.81 20.61 6.18
N ARG A 45 -29.91 19.63 5.26
CA ARG A 45 -29.07 19.47 4.07
C ARG A 45 -29.92 19.46 2.81
N THR A 46 -29.32 19.85 1.72
CA THR A 46 -30.00 19.88 0.41
C THR A 46 -29.43 18.82 -0.54
N ASP A 47 -30.23 18.37 -1.51
CA ASP A 47 -29.81 17.52 -2.59
C ASP A 47 -28.66 18.15 -3.40
N GLU A 48 -28.70 19.47 -3.59
CA GLU A 48 -27.67 20.24 -4.31
C GLU A 48 -26.30 20.12 -3.63
N GLU A 49 -26.22 20.20 -2.30
CA GLU A 49 -24.98 20.04 -1.55
C GLU A 49 -24.36 18.64 -1.74
N VAL A 50 -25.22 17.63 -1.82
CA VAL A 50 -24.76 16.24 -2.07
C VAL A 50 -24.32 16.08 -3.50
N ILE A 51 -25.06 16.60 -4.46
CA ILE A 51 -24.70 16.58 -5.90
C ILE A 51 -23.34 17.28 -6.10
N ASP A 52 -23.17 18.47 -5.57
CA ASP A 52 -21.90 19.21 -5.62
C ASP A 52 -20.73 18.43 -5.05
N ARG A 53 -20.98 17.67 -3.97
CA ARG A 53 -19.97 16.82 -3.38
C ARG A 53 -19.62 15.62 -4.27
N LEU A 54 -20.63 14.97 -4.86
CA LEU A 54 -20.43 13.88 -5.81
C LEU A 54 -19.69 14.36 -7.06
N GLU A 55 -20.08 15.48 -7.62
CA GLU A 55 -19.40 16.08 -8.77
C GLU A 55 -17.93 16.36 -8.48
N ARG A 56 -17.60 16.93 -7.32
CA ARG A 56 -16.19 17.15 -6.93
C ARG A 56 -15.40 15.85 -6.83
N VAL A 57 -16.01 14.79 -6.33
CA VAL A 57 -15.36 13.46 -6.27
C VAL A 57 -15.13 12.92 -7.68
N ILE A 58 -16.14 13.00 -8.55
CA ILE A 58 -16.05 12.52 -9.94
C ILE A 58 -15.00 13.33 -10.70
N ARG A 59 -15.03 14.66 -10.66
CA ARG A 59 -14.04 15.54 -11.30
C ARG A 59 -12.62 15.21 -10.87
N ARG A 60 -12.42 14.94 -9.58
CA ARG A 60 -11.11 14.52 -9.07
C ARG A 60 -10.69 13.16 -9.62
N GLN A 61 -11.59 12.20 -9.71
CA GLN A 61 -11.31 10.88 -10.26
C GLN A 61 -10.95 10.98 -11.76
N GLU A 62 -11.74 11.75 -12.53
CA GLU A 62 -11.47 11.97 -13.96
C GLU A 62 -10.13 12.69 -14.17
N TYR A 63 -9.84 13.74 -13.40
CA TYR A 63 -8.55 14.42 -13.45
C TYR A 63 -7.39 13.48 -13.17
N ILE A 64 -7.50 12.66 -12.14
CA ILE A 64 -6.48 11.66 -11.78
C ILE A 64 -6.30 10.67 -12.91
N ARG A 65 -7.38 10.16 -13.47
CA ARG A 65 -7.35 9.18 -14.57
C ARG A 65 -6.71 9.78 -15.82
N GLU A 66 -7.15 10.94 -16.26
CA GLU A 66 -6.65 11.58 -17.47
C GLU A 66 -5.16 11.92 -17.38
N ARG A 67 -4.72 12.45 -16.24
CA ARG A 67 -3.36 12.96 -16.06
C ARG A 67 -2.34 11.88 -15.70
N PHE A 68 -2.74 10.85 -14.94
CA PHE A 68 -1.80 9.90 -14.36
C PHE A 68 -1.93 8.46 -14.90
N ALA A 69 -3.08 8.04 -15.46
CA ALA A 69 -3.21 6.69 -16.00
C ALA A 69 -2.18 6.35 -17.08
N PRO A 70 -1.80 7.27 -18.00
CA PRO A 70 -0.74 6.99 -18.98
C PRO A 70 0.63 6.67 -18.36
N LYS A 71 0.86 7.06 -17.12
CA LYS A 71 2.12 6.88 -16.38
C LYS A 71 2.05 5.76 -15.32
N ALA A 72 0.86 5.18 -15.11
CA ALA A 72 0.61 4.25 -14.02
C ALA A 72 1.46 2.97 -14.13
N GLU A 73 1.63 2.43 -15.33
CA GLU A 73 2.43 1.23 -15.56
C GLU A 73 3.92 1.50 -15.31
N ALA A 74 4.45 2.63 -15.77
CA ALA A 74 5.83 3.01 -15.47
C ALA A 74 6.06 3.13 -13.96
N ARG A 75 5.13 3.80 -13.26
CA ARG A 75 5.16 3.92 -11.80
C ARG A 75 5.08 2.58 -11.09
N PHE A 76 4.25 1.66 -11.57
CA PHE A 76 4.20 0.30 -11.07
C PHE A 76 5.54 -0.42 -11.22
N LEU A 77 6.20 -0.33 -12.38
CA LEU A 77 7.49 -0.97 -12.62
C LEU A 77 8.59 -0.42 -11.70
N GLU A 78 8.61 0.88 -11.44
CA GLU A 78 9.53 1.50 -10.48
C GLU A 78 9.33 0.93 -9.07
N ARG A 79 8.09 0.66 -8.68
CA ARG A 79 7.71 0.20 -7.34
C ARG A 79 7.51 -1.29 -7.21
N LYS A 80 7.69 -2.04 -8.29
CA LYS A 80 7.39 -3.48 -8.33
C LYS A 80 8.01 -4.25 -7.16
N ASN A 81 9.26 -3.98 -6.85
CA ASN A 81 9.96 -4.65 -5.75
C ASN A 81 9.34 -4.38 -4.36
N GLU A 82 8.70 -3.22 -4.18
CA GLU A 82 7.99 -2.89 -2.94
C GLU A 82 6.60 -3.50 -2.88
N LEU A 83 6.03 -3.82 -4.05
CA LEU A 83 4.69 -4.39 -4.18
C LEU A 83 4.72 -5.93 -4.15
N ASP A 84 5.84 -6.54 -4.52
CA ASP A 84 6.03 -7.98 -4.43
C ASP A 84 5.92 -8.44 -2.96
N GLN A 85 5.21 -9.54 -2.75
CA GLN A 85 4.99 -10.09 -1.41
C GLN A 85 5.68 -11.44 -1.24
N VAL A 86 6.18 -11.67 -0.03
CA VAL A 86 6.80 -12.93 0.36
C VAL A 86 6.19 -13.48 1.64
N VAL A 87 6.16 -14.80 1.73
CA VAL A 87 5.98 -15.54 2.97
C VAL A 87 7.21 -16.41 3.13
N TYR A 88 7.85 -16.34 4.26
CA TYR A 88 9.04 -17.14 4.55
C TYR A 88 9.04 -17.62 6.00
N SER A 89 9.68 -18.75 6.23
CA SER A 89 9.98 -19.24 7.56
C SER A 89 11.32 -18.70 8.01
N LEU A 90 11.41 -18.25 9.27
CA LEU A 90 12.59 -17.63 9.87
C LEU A 90 12.86 -18.19 11.25
N LEU A 91 14.11 -18.51 11.53
CA LEU A 91 14.70 -18.74 12.82
C LEU A 91 15.85 -17.76 13.03
N ARG A 92 15.77 -16.95 14.08
CA ARG A 92 16.84 -16.06 14.52
C ARG A 92 17.51 -16.61 15.77
N LEU A 93 18.84 -16.71 15.74
CA LEU A 93 19.65 -17.32 16.79
C LEU A 93 20.96 -16.53 16.98
N ALA A 94 21.35 -16.31 18.22
CA ALA A 94 22.65 -15.69 18.50
C ALA A 94 23.82 -16.68 18.25
N ASN A 95 23.58 -17.98 18.43
CA ASN A 95 24.59 -19.03 18.35
C ASN A 95 24.62 -19.69 16.97
N ASN A 96 25.78 -19.65 16.31
CA ASN A 96 25.94 -20.21 14.97
C ASN A 96 25.92 -21.75 14.96
N PHE A 97 26.45 -22.40 16.01
CA PHE A 97 26.45 -23.85 16.08
C PHE A 97 25.04 -24.40 16.21
N LEU A 98 24.22 -23.73 17.04
CA LEU A 98 22.80 -24.06 17.15
C LEU A 98 22.06 -23.81 15.82
N ALA A 99 22.33 -22.70 15.14
CA ALA A 99 21.73 -22.43 13.83
C ALA A 99 22.06 -23.52 12.81
N ARG A 100 23.31 -24.00 12.79
CA ARG A 100 23.73 -25.07 11.90
C ARG A 100 23.10 -26.41 12.28
N GLU A 101 23.01 -26.72 13.56
CA GLU A 101 22.35 -27.93 14.05
C GLU A 101 20.87 -27.97 13.66
N LEU A 102 20.13 -26.87 13.94
CA LEU A 102 18.70 -26.79 13.60
C LEU A 102 18.47 -26.82 12.08
N TYR A 103 19.34 -26.21 11.29
CA TYR A 103 19.32 -26.33 9.84
C TYR A 103 19.39 -27.80 9.42
N LEU A 104 20.36 -28.56 9.93
CA LEU A 104 20.52 -29.98 9.58
C LEU A 104 19.32 -30.84 10.00
N GLN A 105 18.75 -30.58 11.15
CA GLN A 105 17.53 -31.28 11.60
C GLN A 105 16.32 -31.01 10.68
N ILE A 106 16.20 -29.77 10.16
CA ILE A 106 15.13 -29.45 9.20
C ILE A 106 15.42 -30.08 7.84
N GLU A 107 16.66 -29.99 7.36
CA GLU A 107 17.10 -30.52 6.07
C GLU A 107 16.93 -32.04 5.99
N SER A 108 17.29 -32.76 7.07
CA SER A 108 17.13 -34.22 7.15
C SER A 108 15.70 -34.69 7.40
N GLY A 109 14.79 -33.75 7.72
CA GLY A 109 13.39 -34.08 8.09
C GLY A 109 13.24 -34.65 9.50
N GLU A 110 14.29 -34.61 10.34
CA GLU A 110 14.25 -35.04 11.72
C GLU A 110 13.31 -34.20 12.57
N SER A 111 13.22 -32.88 12.25
CA SER A 111 12.35 -31.94 12.92
C SER A 111 11.69 -31.01 11.89
N ASN A 112 10.48 -30.50 12.22
CA ASN A 112 9.85 -29.50 11.37
C ASN A 112 10.25 -28.08 11.80
N PHE A 113 10.17 -27.14 10.84
CA PHE A 113 10.56 -25.76 11.05
C PHE A 113 9.76 -25.09 12.17
N ALA A 114 8.44 -25.31 12.21
CA ALA A 114 7.53 -24.65 13.13
C ALA A 114 7.82 -25.00 14.59
N ASP A 115 8.09 -26.28 14.90
CA ASP A 115 8.41 -26.75 16.26
C ASP A 115 9.75 -26.17 16.73
N LEU A 116 10.75 -26.16 15.84
CA LEU A 116 12.05 -25.57 16.16
C LEU A 116 11.97 -24.06 16.35
N ALA A 117 11.19 -23.36 15.51
CA ALA A 117 10.97 -21.93 15.66
C ALA A 117 10.29 -21.60 16.99
N LYS A 118 9.22 -22.30 17.33
CA LYS A 118 8.52 -22.13 18.61
C LYS A 118 9.43 -22.35 19.82
N ARG A 119 10.36 -23.28 19.71
CA ARG A 119 11.23 -23.69 20.82
C ARG A 119 12.48 -22.82 20.94
N TYR A 120 13.12 -22.50 19.83
CA TYR A 120 14.47 -21.94 19.83
C TYR A 120 14.57 -20.51 19.25
N ALA A 121 13.59 -20.02 18.46
CA ALA A 121 13.70 -18.68 17.91
C ALA A 121 13.81 -17.63 19.02
N GLU A 122 14.75 -16.71 18.86
CA GLU A 122 15.02 -15.61 19.79
C GLU A 122 14.35 -14.29 19.36
N GLY A 123 13.70 -14.29 18.20
CA GLY A 123 12.96 -13.16 17.69
C GLY A 123 11.42 -13.30 17.80
N PRO A 124 10.67 -12.27 17.38
CA PRO A 124 9.20 -12.26 17.43
C PRO A 124 8.54 -13.36 16.60
N GLU A 125 9.24 -13.90 15.60
CA GLU A 125 8.79 -15.03 14.77
C GLU A 125 8.52 -16.29 15.60
N ARG A 126 9.02 -16.38 16.81
CA ARG A 126 8.68 -17.44 17.76
C ARG A 126 7.18 -17.59 17.98
N ASN A 127 6.46 -16.44 18.02
CA ASN A 127 5.02 -16.40 18.27
C ASN A 127 4.18 -16.84 17.07
N THR A 128 4.78 -16.85 15.88
CA THR A 128 4.14 -17.27 14.63
C THR A 128 4.68 -18.60 14.11
N ASN A 129 5.30 -19.40 15.00
CA ASN A 129 5.95 -20.67 14.63
C ASN A 129 6.97 -20.53 13.48
N GLY A 130 7.66 -19.38 13.44
CA GLY A 130 8.63 -19.06 12.42
C GLY A 130 8.08 -18.40 11.17
N ILE A 131 6.76 -18.35 10.95
CA ILE A 131 6.18 -17.76 9.73
C ILE A 131 6.20 -16.24 9.79
N VAL A 132 6.75 -15.64 8.74
CA VAL A 132 6.74 -14.20 8.50
C VAL A 132 6.02 -13.93 7.18
N GLY A 133 5.03 -13.07 7.21
CA GLY A 133 4.27 -12.66 6.03
C GLY A 133 2.79 -13.09 6.01
N PRO A 134 2.07 -12.73 4.93
CA PRO A 134 2.59 -12.03 3.75
C PRO A 134 3.05 -10.60 4.05
N VAL A 135 4.26 -10.26 3.61
CA VAL A 135 4.85 -8.93 3.77
C VAL A 135 5.49 -8.48 2.46
N SER A 136 5.60 -7.16 2.27
CA SER A 136 6.42 -6.63 1.18
C SER A 136 7.85 -7.12 1.29
N LEU A 137 8.43 -7.47 0.16
CA LEU A 137 9.83 -7.92 0.11
C LEU A 137 10.80 -6.88 0.73
N THR A 138 10.47 -5.60 0.60
CA THR A 138 11.31 -4.50 1.14
C THR A 138 11.20 -4.29 2.65
N GLN A 139 10.28 -4.97 3.33
CA GLN A 139 10.20 -4.92 4.80
C GLN A 139 11.26 -5.79 5.49
N ALA A 140 11.85 -6.73 4.76
CA ALA A 140 12.94 -7.53 5.26
C ALA A 140 14.27 -6.76 5.20
N HIS A 141 15.26 -7.20 6.00
CA HIS A 141 16.61 -6.64 5.93
C HIS A 141 17.19 -6.81 4.51
N PRO A 142 17.89 -5.80 3.92
CA PRO A 142 18.39 -5.86 2.54
C PRO A 142 19.15 -7.14 2.19
N ALA A 143 20.04 -7.62 3.08
CA ALA A 143 20.77 -8.86 2.88
C ALA A 143 19.88 -10.12 2.85
N LEU A 144 18.72 -10.09 3.53
CA LEU A 144 17.72 -11.15 3.46
C LEU A 144 16.91 -11.06 2.16
N VAL A 145 16.58 -9.84 1.73
CA VAL A 145 15.89 -9.59 0.46
C VAL A 145 16.64 -10.19 -0.71
N GLU A 146 17.95 -9.96 -0.80
CA GLU A 146 18.79 -10.52 -1.86
C GLU A 146 18.75 -12.06 -1.91
N LYS A 147 18.75 -12.70 -0.75
CA LYS A 147 18.62 -14.16 -0.67
C LYS A 147 17.23 -14.67 -1.03
N LEU A 148 16.17 -14.00 -0.55
CA LEU A 148 14.79 -14.40 -0.85
C LEU A 148 14.44 -14.24 -2.33
N ARG A 149 15.03 -13.27 -3.04
CA ARG A 149 14.81 -13.05 -4.49
C ARG A 149 15.27 -14.20 -5.36
N VAL A 150 16.35 -14.86 -4.97
CA VAL A 150 16.93 -15.96 -5.74
C VAL A 150 16.55 -17.34 -5.19
N ALA A 151 15.92 -17.38 -4.02
CA ALA A 151 15.47 -18.61 -3.41
C ALA A 151 14.29 -19.23 -4.17
N GLN A 152 14.27 -20.56 -4.19
CA GLN A 152 13.10 -21.29 -4.66
C GLN A 152 12.16 -21.58 -3.49
N PRO A 153 10.83 -21.46 -3.67
CA PRO A 153 9.87 -21.85 -2.64
C PRO A 153 10.07 -23.29 -2.16
N GLY A 154 10.02 -23.49 -0.85
CA GLY A 154 10.25 -24.78 -0.20
C GLY A 154 11.71 -25.13 0.06
N VAL A 155 12.67 -24.42 -0.54
CA VAL A 155 14.09 -24.69 -0.32
C VAL A 155 14.61 -23.99 0.91
N LEU A 156 15.24 -24.76 1.81
CA LEU A 156 15.89 -24.26 3.00
C LEU A 156 17.25 -23.63 2.63
N LEU A 157 17.47 -22.39 3.06
CA LEU A 157 18.74 -21.70 2.84
C LEU A 157 19.76 -22.11 3.90
N GLU A 158 21.01 -22.24 3.49
CA GLU A 158 22.12 -22.41 4.44
C GLU A 158 22.13 -21.27 5.47
N PRO A 159 22.44 -21.55 6.75
CA PRO A 159 22.52 -20.52 7.76
C PRO A 159 23.48 -19.41 7.39
N PHE A 160 23.05 -18.17 7.56
CA PHE A 160 23.85 -16.99 7.28
C PHE A 160 23.67 -15.92 8.36
N ARG A 161 24.66 -15.04 8.47
CA ARG A 161 24.64 -13.98 9.49
C ARG A 161 24.14 -12.66 8.93
N ILE A 162 23.24 -12.02 9.68
CA ILE A 162 22.85 -10.62 9.48
C ILE A 162 22.99 -9.90 10.81
N ALA A 163 23.86 -8.91 10.88
CA ALA A 163 24.24 -8.22 12.10
C ALA A 163 24.69 -9.23 13.19
N ASP A 164 24.00 -9.29 14.31
CA ASP A 164 24.33 -10.17 15.43
C ASP A 164 23.60 -11.52 15.40
N TRP A 165 22.78 -11.76 14.36
CA TRP A 165 21.92 -12.92 14.28
C TRP A 165 22.32 -13.90 13.21
N TRP A 166 22.31 -15.17 13.53
CA TRP A 166 22.31 -16.27 12.59
C TRP A 166 20.89 -16.61 12.20
N LEU A 167 20.65 -16.68 10.91
CA LEU A 167 19.33 -16.92 10.34
C LEU A 167 19.29 -18.27 9.65
N VAL A 168 18.26 -19.07 9.95
CA VAL A 168 17.81 -20.20 9.15
C VAL A 168 16.53 -19.79 8.48
N VAL A 169 16.47 -19.87 7.15
CA VAL A 169 15.37 -19.30 6.34
C VAL A 169 14.91 -20.28 5.28
N ARG A 170 13.60 -20.36 5.08
CA ARG A 170 13.00 -21.04 3.94
C ARG A 170 11.95 -20.14 3.30
N LEU A 171 12.08 -19.88 2.01
CA LEU A 171 11.04 -19.20 1.26
C LEU A 171 9.82 -20.13 1.15
N GLU A 172 8.66 -19.71 1.66
CA GLU A 172 7.42 -20.48 1.55
C GLU A 172 6.66 -20.10 0.29
N ARG A 173 6.54 -18.82 0.01
CA ARG A 173 5.85 -18.30 -1.17
C ARG A 173 6.43 -16.94 -1.59
N TYR A 174 6.59 -16.78 -2.89
CA TYR A 174 6.83 -15.51 -3.55
C TYR A 174 5.61 -15.16 -4.40
N SER A 175 5.01 -14.00 -4.18
CA SER A 175 3.84 -13.52 -4.90
C SER A 175 4.23 -12.23 -5.62
N PRO A 176 4.61 -12.31 -6.90
CA PRO A 176 4.94 -11.13 -7.67
C PRO A 176 3.69 -10.27 -7.86
N ALA A 177 3.84 -8.97 -7.67
CA ALA A 177 2.79 -8.02 -7.99
C ALA A 177 2.52 -8.01 -9.50
N THR A 178 1.26 -7.91 -9.87
CA THR A 178 0.81 -7.79 -11.25
C THR A 178 0.13 -6.44 -11.46
N PHE A 179 0.26 -5.88 -12.66
CA PHE A 179 -0.43 -4.65 -13.02
C PHE A 179 -1.88 -4.96 -13.34
N THR A 180 -2.77 -4.67 -12.38
CA THR A 180 -4.23 -4.81 -12.50
C THR A 180 -4.87 -3.43 -12.52
N PRO A 181 -6.16 -3.31 -12.89
CA PRO A 181 -6.88 -2.04 -12.79
C PRO A 181 -6.79 -1.41 -11.40
N GLU A 182 -6.90 -2.19 -10.33
CA GLU A 182 -6.82 -1.71 -8.94
C GLU A 182 -5.42 -1.19 -8.61
N VAL A 183 -4.38 -1.86 -9.13
CA VAL A 183 -2.99 -1.40 -8.98
C VAL A 183 -2.75 -0.14 -9.79
N SER A 184 -3.29 -0.05 -11.00
CA SER A 184 -3.26 1.16 -11.81
C SER A 184 -3.88 2.35 -11.07
N ASP A 185 -5.07 2.18 -10.52
CA ASP A 185 -5.77 3.21 -9.74
C ASP A 185 -4.97 3.61 -8.49
N ARG A 186 -4.30 2.66 -7.86
CA ARG A 186 -3.41 2.94 -6.75
C ARG A 186 -2.21 3.79 -7.18
N MET A 187 -1.56 3.43 -8.29
CA MET A 187 -0.44 4.21 -8.83
C MET A 187 -0.85 5.63 -9.21
N CYS A 188 -2.02 5.78 -9.82
CA CYS A 188 -2.58 7.09 -10.15
C CYS A 188 -2.81 7.95 -8.90
N ARG A 189 -3.38 7.38 -7.85
CA ARG A 189 -3.60 8.09 -6.57
C ARG A 189 -2.28 8.50 -5.92
N GLU A 190 -1.31 7.60 -5.86
CA GLU A 190 0.01 7.91 -5.28
C GLU A 190 0.72 9.05 -6.04
N MET A 191 0.65 9.07 -7.36
CA MET A 191 1.21 10.16 -8.17
C MET A 191 0.44 11.47 -7.97
N PHE A 192 -0.87 11.41 -7.82
CA PHE A 192 -1.70 12.57 -7.53
C PHE A 192 -1.37 13.15 -6.15
N ASP A 193 -1.24 12.31 -5.12
CA ASP A 193 -0.91 12.74 -3.76
C ASP A 193 0.48 13.37 -3.71
N ALA A 194 1.46 12.80 -4.41
CA ALA A 194 2.79 13.37 -4.54
C ALA A 194 2.77 14.73 -5.27
N TRP A 195 1.99 14.85 -6.35
CA TRP A 195 1.82 16.10 -7.07
C TRP A 195 1.16 17.18 -6.17
N ILE A 196 0.11 16.84 -5.42
CA ILE A 196 -0.52 17.78 -4.46
C ILE A 196 0.48 18.25 -3.41
N ALA A 197 1.31 17.36 -2.88
CA ALA A 197 2.32 17.72 -1.89
C ALA A 197 3.35 18.72 -2.48
N GLU A 198 3.81 18.50 -3.72
CA GLU A 198 4.75 19.38 -4.42
C GLU A 198 4.15 20.76 -4.71
N GLU A 199 2.92 20.81 -5.25
CA GLU A 199 2.21 22.07 -5.51
C GLU A 199 1.94 22.86 -4.24
N THR A 200 1.61 22.14 -3.14
CA THR A 200 1.40 22.76 -1.83
C THR A 200 2.68 23.39 -1.30
N ALA A 201 3.81 22.66 -1.36
CA ALA A 201 5.10 23.17 -0.91
C ALA A 201 5.53 24.40 -1.75
N THR A 202 5.36 24.33 -3.06
CA THR A 202 5.66 25.45 -3.98
C THR A 202 4.81 26.69 -3.66
N THR A 203 3.51 26.50 -3.43
CA THR A 203 2.59 27.59 -3.09
C THR A 203 2.93 28.22 -1.75
N LEU A 204 3.25 27.42 -0.73
CA LEU A 204 3.65 27.91 0.57
C LEU A 204 4.95 28.72 0.49
N SER A 205 5.98 28.21 -0.19
CA SER A 205 7.25 28.93 -0.37
C SER A 205 7.06 30.28 -1.06
N ARG A 206 6.15 30.35 -2.06
CA ARG A 206 5.83 31.61 -2.73
C ARG A 206 5.17 32.60 -1.76
N LEU A 207 4.18 32.14 -0.99
CA LEU A 207 3.49 32.99 -0.01
C LEU A 207 4.44 33.50 1.07
N GLU A 208 5.32 32.64 1.59
CA GLU A 208 6.34 33.04 2.58
C GLU A 208 7.29 34.10 2.02
N GLY A 209 7.68 34.00 0.77
CA GLY A 209 8.47 35.04 0.08
C GLY A 209 7.74 36.38 -0.02
N GLU A 210 6.47 36.37 -0.44
CA GLU A 210 5.63 37.55 -0.52
C GLU A 210 5.43 38.25 0.85
N PHE A 211 5.26 37.48 1.93
CA PHE A 211 5.16 38.02 3.29
C PHE A 211 6.47 38.56 3.83
N SER A 212 7.61 37.99 3.47
CA SER A 212 8.93 38.48 3.86
C SER A 212 9.23 39.85 3.26
N ASP A 213 8.85 40.08 2.02
CA ASP A 213 9.02 41.37 1.33
C ASP A 213 8.12 42.47 1.90
N PHE A 214 6.95 42.13 2.47
CA PHE A 214 6.06 43.08 3.13
C PHE A 214 6.55 43.53 4.51
N SER A 215 7.43 42.76 5.16
CA SER A 215 7.94 43.07 6.49
C SER A 215 9.17 44.00 6.51
N ILE A 216 9.70 44.40 5.35
CA ILE A 216 10.91 45.22 5.17
C ILE A 216 10.58 46.63 4.66
N SER A 217 9.32 46.96 4.44
CA SER A 217 8.81 48.27 4.04
C SER A 217 8.08 48.95 5.19
#